data_3e4fff77e8d3dc6edf4c725ed7e0b6fe
#
_entry.id   3e4fff77e8d3dc6edf4c725ed7e0b6fe
#
_cell.length_a   1.000
_cell.length_b   1.000
_cell.length_c   1.000
_cell.angle_alpha   90.00
_cell.angle_beta   90.00
_cell.angle_gamma   90.00
#
_symmetry.space_group_name_H-M   'P 1'
#
loop_
_entity.id
_entity.type
_entity.pdbx_description
1 polymer ?
#
loop_
_entity_poly.entity_id
_entity_poly.type
_entity_poly.pdbx_seq_one_letter_code
_entity_poly.pdbx_strand_id
1 'polypeptide(L)'
;MQADLARALKKQPSERRWVMVIDLRKCVGCHACTIACVAENKLPPGVVYRPVLEEEIGEYPNVTRRFVPRPCMQCERPPCVPVCPVNATYTNEEGIVEVNYDQCIGCRACLTACPYGARTSDFGYTYAEGTPNADGLILGQAQADAYERAANYEYGKPWPRKGYGSPMGNARKCHFCQHRLKQGMLPECVTTCIGRATLFGDANDPDSVVAQLIKLPNVIRLKEELGTRPRVYYIV
;
A
#
# COMPACT_ATOMS: atom_id res chain seq x y z
N MET A 1 7.38 17.28 3.64
CA MET A 1 6.47 16.33 2.93
C MET A 1 5.16 16.98 2.47
N GLN A 2 4.35 17.61 3.36
CA GLN A 2 3.08 18.21 2.90
C GLN A 2 3.30 19.36 1.90
N ALA A 3 4.29 20.22 2.14
CA ALA A 3 4.69 21.26 1.19
C ALA A 3 5.22 20.67 -0.13
N ASP A 4 5.97 19.56 -0.06
CA ASP A 4 6.48 18.86 -1.25
C ASP A 4 5.33 18.28 -2.08
N LEU A 5 4.33 17.68 -1.42
CA LEU A 5 3.12 17.19 -2.07
C LEU A 5 2.38 18.35 -2.78
N ALA A 6 2.23 19.49 -2.12
CA ALA A 6 1.56 20.65 -2.71
C ALA A 6 2.31 21.20 -3.94
N ARG A 7 3.66 21.14 -3.96
CA ARG A 7 4.46 21.49 -5.15
C ARG A 7 4.26 20.46 -6.27
N ALA A 8 4.33 19.18 -5.93
CA ALA A 8 4.17 18.11 -6.90
C ALA A 8 2.80 18.14 -7.58
N LEU A 9 1.72 18.45 -6.84
CA LEU A 9 0.37 18.52 -7.39
C LEU A 9 0.15 19.65 -8.40
N LYS A 10 1.04 20.65 -8.45
CA LYS A 10 1.02 21.70 -9.49
C LYS A 10 1.60 21.22 -10.82
N LYS A 11 2.35 20.12 -10.85
CA LYS A 11 2.91 19.53 -12.07
C LYS A 11 1.85 18.67 -12.77
N GLN A 12 2.07 18.43 -14.07
CA GLN A 12 1.26 17.44 -14.80
C GLN A 12 1.45 16.03 -14.19
N PRO A 13 0.45 15.16 -14.23
CA PRO A 13 0.54 13.80 -13.69
C PRO A 13 1.77 13.03 -14.20
N SER A 14 2.05 13.10 -15.51
CA SER A 14 3.18 12.41 -16.15
C SER A 14 4.56 12.92 -15.74
N GLU A 15 4.64 14.13 -15.17
CA GLU A 15 5.90 14.73 -14.69
C GLU A 15 6.25 14.29 -13.27
N ARG A 16 5.32 13.66 -12.57
CA ARG A 16 5.47 13.23 -11.18
C ARG A 16 6.12 11.85 -11.14
N ARG A 17 7.02 11.67 -10.19
CA ARG A 17 7.58 10.35 -9.88
C ARG A 17 7.40 10.07 -8.40
N TRP A 18 6.24 9.51 -8.06
CA TRP A 18 5.93 9.16 -6.68
C TRP A 18 6.85 8.07 -6.16
N VAL A 19 7.48 8.33 -5.02
CA VAL A 19 8.32 7.37 -4.31
C VAL A 19 7.99 7.36 -2.82
N MET A 20 8.25 6.22 -2.19
CA MET A 20 8.17 6.06 -0.75
C MET A 20 9.55 5.71 -0.22
N VAL A 21 9.97 6.35 0.87
CA VAL A 21 11.21 6.05 1.57
C VAL A 21 10.86 5.57 2.98
N ILE A 22 11.39 4.43 3.39
CA ILE A 22 11.14 3.83 4.70
C ILE A 22 12.48 3.74 5.45
N ASP A 23 12.63 4.50 6.52
CA ASP A 23 13.81 4.44 7.38
C ASP A 23 13.63 3.32 8.41
N LEU A 24 14.31 2.19 8.18
CA LEU A 24 14.19 1.01 9.04
C LEU A 24 14.75 1.24 10.44
N ARG A 25 15.66 2.20 10.61
CA ARG A 25 16.25 2.56 11.91
C ARG A 25 15.23 3.26 12.82
N LYS A 26 14.19 3.86 12.22
CA LYS A 26 13.11 4.56 12.95
C LYS A 26 11.85 3.72 13.10
N CYS A 27 11.78 2.57 12.41
CA CYS A 27 10.60 1.72 12.48
C CYS A 27 10.60 0.92 13.79
N VAL A 28 9.56 1.10 14.59
CA VAL A 28 9.42 0.43 15.90
C VAL A 28 8.45 -0.76 15.86
N GLY A 29 8.01 -1.19 14.67
CA GLY A 29 7.13 -2.35 14.53
C GLY A 29 5.72 -2.19 15.10
N CYS A 30 5.24 -0.99 15.33
CA CYS A 30 3.95 -0.74 16.02
C CYS A 30 2.69 -1.12 15.23
N HIS A 31 2.81 -1.52 13.96
CA HIS A 31 1.71 -1.85 13.04
C HIS A 31 0.66 -0.75 12.81
N ALA A 32 0.82 0.46 13.33
CA ALA A 32 -0.13 1.56 13.12
C ALA A 32 -0.37 1.83 11.63
N CYS A 33 0.67 1.77 10.80
CA CYS A 33 0.56 1.94 9.35
C CYS A 33 -0.22 0.82 8.66
N THR A 34 -0.22 -0.41 9.19
CA THR A 34 -1.00 -1.54 8.70
C THR A 34 -2.48 -1.33 9.01
N ILE A 35 -2.79 -1.03 10.27
CA ILE A 35 -4.18 -0.83 10.74
C ILE A 35 -4.79 0.40 10.05
N ALA A 36 -4.08 1.51 9.99
CA ALA A 36 -4.53 2.70 9.30
C ALA A 36 -4.79 2.47 7.79
N CYS A 37 -3.93 1.68 7.13
CA CYS A 37 -4.14 1.29 5.73
C CYS A 37 -5.39 0.42 5.56
N VAL A 38 -5.65 -0.52 6.47
CA VAL A 38 -6.86 -1.35 6.46
C VAL A 38 -8.10 -0.48 6.62
N ALA A 39 -8.10 0.44 7.59
CA ALA A 39 -9.21 1.35 7.86
C ALA A 39 -9.46 2.31 6.69
N GLU A 40 -8.42 2.98 6.19
CA GLU A 40 -8.53 3.95 5.09
C GLU A 40 -9.09 3.31 3.81
N ASN A 41 -8.59 2.12 3.46
CA ASN A 41 -8.96 1.43 2.21
C ASN A 41 -10.11 0.42 2.40
N LYS A 42 -10.71 0.35 3.59
CA LYS A 42 -11.82 -0.56 3.92
C LYS A 42 -11.52 -2.00 3.50
N LEU A 43 -10.33 -2.47 3.83
CA LEU A 43 -9.90 -3.80 3.42
C LEU A 43 -10.65 -4.89 4.19
N PRO A 44 -11.12 -5.94 3.50
CA PRO A 44 -11.76 -7.06 4.18
C PRO A 44 -10.77 -7.89 4.97
N PRO A 45 -11.24 -8.73 5.90
CA PRO A 45 -10.38 -9.69 6.60
C PRO A 45 -9.51 -10.50 5.63
N GLY A 46 -8.23 -10.67 5.97
CA GLY A 46 -7.26 -11.40 5.13
C GLY A 46 -6.60 -10.58 4.03
N VAL A 47 -7.04 -9.36 3.77
CA VAL A 47 -6.41 -8.46 2.79
C VAL A 47 -5.57 -7.42 3.51
N VAL A 48 -4.26 -7.43 3.29
CA VAL A 48 -3.32 -6.49 3.88
C VAL A 48 -2.42 -5.89 2.80
N TYR A 49 -2.46 -4.56 2.65
CA TYR A 49 -1.64 -3.86 1.64
C TYR A 49 -0.24 -3.50 2.16
N ARG A 50 -0.07 -3.43 3.45
CA ARG A 50 1.18 -3.01 4.08
C ARG A 50 1.49 -3.83 5.34
N PRO A 51 1.91 -5.10 5.18
CA PRO A 51 2.43 -5.87 6.31
C PRO A 51 3.74 -5.26 6.82
N VAL A 52 4.01 -5.44 8.10
CA VAL A 52 5.32 -5.18 8.72
C VAL A 52 5.93 -6.54 9.02
N LEU A 53 7.05 -6.85 8.39
CA LEU A 53 7.79 -8.08 8.65
C LEU A 53 8.73 -7.85 9.81
N GLU A 54 8.87 -8.86 10.67
CA GLU A 54 9.83 -8.87 11.76
C GLU A 54 10.98 -9.81 11.37
N GLU A 55 12.20 -9.33 11.51
CA GLU A 55 13.41 -10.09 11.24
C GLU A 55 14.32 -10.03 12.46
N GLU A 56 14.84 -11.16 12.89
CA GLU A 56 15.94 -11.22 13.87
C GLU A 56 17.27 -11.19 13.13
N ILE A 57 18.17 -10.32 13.59
CA ILE A 57 19.47 -10.11 12.98
C ILE A 57 20.55 -10.29 14.04
N GLY A 58 21.64 -10.98 13.68
CA GLY A 58 22.75 -11.27 14.56
C GLY A 58 22.72 -12.67 15.12
N GLU A 59 23.67 -12.98 15.99
CA GLU A 59 23.79 -14.27 16.66
C GLU A 59 23.75 -14.04 18.18
N TYR A 60 23.12 -15.01 18.88
CA TYR A 60 23.05 -14.95 20.34
C TYR A 60 24.43 -14.83 20.97
N PRO A 61 24.64 -13.91 21.97
CA PRO A 61 23.66 -13.07 22.65
C PRO A 61 23.38 -11.72 21.97
N ASN A 62 24.00 -11.41 20.84
CA ASN A 62 23.91 -10.10 20.16
C ASN A 62 22.81 -10.11 19.08
N VAL A 63 21.59 -10.43 19.47
CA VAL A 63 20.43 -10.44 18.57
C VAL A 63 19.67 -9.13 18.68
N THR A 64 19.28 -8.57 17.52
CA THR A 64 18.40 -7.39 17.42
C THR A 64 17.22 -7.69 16.50
N ARG A 65 16.11 -6.98 16.68
CA ARG A 65 14.95 -7.05 15.80
C ARG A 65 14.94 -5.89 14.84
N ARG A 66 14.65 -6.19 13.59
CA ARG A 66 14.39 -5.22 12.54
C ARG A 66 12.96 -5.37 12.03
N PHE A 67 12.28 -4.25 11.86
CA PHE A 67 10.92 -4.20 11.33
C PHE A 67 10.95 -3.66 9.90
N VAL A 68 10.36 -4.41 8.96
CA VAL A 68 10.37 -4.07 7.53
C VAL A 68 8.94 -3.89 7.04
N PRO A 69 8.40 -2.66 7.03
CA PRO A 69 7.12 -2.39 6.39
C PRO A 69 7.23 -2.64 4.88
N ARG A 70 6.37 -3.53 4.35
CA ARG A 70 6.43 -3.99 2.97
C ARG A 70 5.14 -3.69 2.19
N PRO A 71 4.95 -2.47 1.67
CA PRO A 71 3.87 -2.17 0.74
C PRO A 71 4.16 -2.76 -0.65
N CYS A 72 3.24 -2.57 -1.61
CA CYS A 72 3.56 -2.77 -3.02
C CYS A 72 4.73 -1.84 -3.42
N MET A 73 5.72 -2.39 -4.11
CA MET A 73 6.94 -1.66 -4.49
C MET A 73 6.69 -0.64 -5.61
N GLN A 74 5.51 -0.61 -6.21
CA GLN A 74 5.16 0.32 -7.30
C GLN A 74 6.27 0.41 -8.36
N CYS A 75 6.63 -0.76 -8.91
CA CYS A 75 7.74 -0.93 -9.83
C CYS A 75 7.58 -0.09 -11.10
N GLU A 76 8.67 0.45 -11.63
CA GLU A 76 8.67 1.12 -12.95
C GLU A 76 8.57 0.11 -14.10
N ARG A 77 9.08 -1.12 -13.85
CA ARG A 77 8.94 -2.27 -14.76
C ARG A 77 8.17 -3.37 -14.03
N PRO A 78 6.86 -3.24 -13.89
CA PRO A 78 6.06 -4.12 -13.06
C PRO A 78 5.82 -5.48 -13.74
N PRO A 79 6.35 -6.59 -13.24
CA PRO A 79 6.15 -7.91 -13.85
C PRO A 79 4.70 -8.38 -13.77
N CYS A 80 3.90 -7.79 -12.88
CA CYS A 80 2.50 -8.10 -12.71
C CYS A 80 1.56 -7.49 -13.76
N VAL A 81 2.04 -6.53 -14.58
CA VAL A 81 1.25 -5.92 -15.66
C VAL A 81 1.17 -6.83 -16.87
N PRO A 82 2.29 -7.26 -17.49
CA PRO A 82 2.24 -8.06 -18.72
C PRO A 82 1.62 -9.44 -18.55
N VAL A 83 1.55 -9.98 -17.33
CA VAL A 83 0.96 -11.30 -17.08
C VAL A 83 -0.56 -11.25 -16.90
N CYS A 84 -1.18 -10.07 -16.95
CA CYS A 84 -2.62 -9.94 -16.77
C CYS A 84 -3.34 -10.22 -18.11
N PRO A 85 -4.07 -11.35 -18.25
CA PRO A 85 -4.66 -11.73 -19.53
C PRO A 85 -5.79 -10.81 -19.99
N VAL A 86 -6.36 -10.05 -19.07
CA VAL A 86 -7.48 -9.13 -19.33
C VAL A 86 -7.09 -7.66 -19.16
N ASN A 87 -5.79 -7.36 -19.04
CA ASN A 87 -5.26 -6.01 -18.83
C ASN A 87 -5.88 -5.24 -17.64
N ALA A 88 -6.43 -5.97 -16.66
CA ALA A 88 -6.99 -5.35 -15.46
C ALA A 88 -5.92 -4.70 -14.56
N THR A 89 -4.67 -5.18 -14.64
CA THR A 89 -3.53 -4.55 -13.97
C THR A 89 -2.81 -3.67 -14.98
N TYR A 90 -2.67 -2.39 -14.67
CA TYR A 90 -2.08 -1.40 -15.56
C TYR A 90 -1.25 -0.38 -14.78
N THR A 91 -0.52 0.45 -15.49
CA THR A 91 0.20 1.60 -14.93
C THR A 91 -0.50 2.87 -15.39
N ASN A 92 -0.86 3.74 -14.47
CA ASN A 92 -1.50 5.01 -14.79
C ASN A 92 -0.48 6.09 -15.24
N GLU A 93 -0.97 7.29 -15.58
CA GLU A 93 -0.15 8.43 -16.05
C GLU A 93 0.91 8.88 -15.02
N GLU A 94 0.66 8.72 -13.73
CA GLU A 94 1.63 9.02 -12.66
C GLU A 94 2.62 7.87 -12.41
N GLY A 95 2.54 6.80 -13.22
CA GLY A 95 3.36 5.60 -13.10
C GLY A 95 2.99 4.73 -11.90
N ILE A 96 1.81 4.90 -11.32
CA ILE A 96 1.30 4.05 -10.24
C ILE A 96 0.63 2.84 -10.86
N VAL A 97 1.00 1.65 -10.38
CA VAL A 97 0.38 0.40 -10.82
C VAL A 97 -0.95 0.22 -10.10
N GLU A 98 -2.00 0.00 -10.86
CA GLU A 98 -3.38 -0.15 -10.38
C GLU A 98 -4.03 -1.46 -10.81
N VAL A 99 -5.24 -1.70 -10.31
CA VAL A 99 -6.10 -2.81 -10.71
C VAL A 99 -7.49 -2.27 -11.00
N ASN A 100 -7.98 -2.53 -12.20
CA ASN A 100 -9.38 -2.32 -12.54
C ASN A 100 -10.19 -3.53 -12.06
N TYR A 101 -10.99 -3.35 -11.03
CA TYR A 101 -11.74 -4.42 -10.40
C TYR A 101 -12.93 -4.92 -11.25
N ASP A 102 -13.44 -4.08 -12.15
CA ASP A 102 -14.51 -4.49 -13.07
C ASP A 102 -14.00 -5.41 -14.21
N GLN A 103 -12.71 -5.32 -14.53
CA GLN A 103 -12.04 -6.16 -15.53
C GLN A 103 -11.36 -7.39 -14.94
N CYS A 104 -10.99 -7.35 -13.66
CA CYS A 104 -10.22 -8.42 -13.03
C CYS A 104 -11.05 -9.69 -12.88
N ILE A 105 -10.55 -10.78 -13.45
CA ILE A 105 -11.19 -12.12 -13.38
C ILE A 105 -10.66 -12.99 -12.23
N GLY A 106 -9.78 -12.48 -11.38
CA GLY A 106 -9.25 -13.21 -10.23
C GLY A 106 -8.32 -14.39 -10.56
N CYS A 107 -7.71 -14.43 -11.74
CA CYS A 107 -6.84 -15.54 -12.18
C CYS A 107 -5.54 -15.68 -11.37
N ARG A 108 -5.19 -14.69 -10.54
CA ARG A 108 -4.02 -14.66 -9.63
C ARG A 108 -2.64 -14.69 -10.31
N ALA A 109 -2.53 -14.68 -11.63
CA ALA A 109 -1.25 -14.66 -12.33
C ALA A 109 -0.34 -13.52 -11.84
N CYS A 110 -0.91 -12.34 -11.57
CA CYS A 110 -0.17 -11.20 -11.06
C CYS A 110 0.34 -11.36 -9.61
N LEU A 111 -0.29 -12.24 -8.80
CA LEU A 111 0.21 -12.59 -7.47
C LEU A 111 1.48 -13.43 -7.59
N THR A 112 1.45 -14.45 -8.46
CA THR A 112 2.60 -15.33 -8.72
C THR A 112 3.77 -14.57 -9.33
N ALA A 113 3.49 -13.65 -10.25
CA ALA A 113 4.51 -12.84 -10.92
C ALA A 113 5.16 -11.78 -10.01
N CYS A 114 4.56 -11.47 -8.84
CA CYS A 114 5.09 -10.44 -7.95
C CYS A 114 6.22 -10.99 -7.06
N PRO A 115 7.50 -10.62 -7.28
CA PRO A 115 8.60 -11.18 -6.50
C PRO A 115 8.61 -10.69 -5.04
N TYR A 116 7.80 -9.68 -4.74
CA TYR A 116 7.69 -9.09 -3.40
C TYR A 116 6.53 -9.67 -2.58
N GLY A 117 5.68 -10.51 -3.15
CA GLY A 117 4.46 -10.99 -2.48
C GLY A 117 3.54 -9.85 -2.03
N ALA A 118 3.51 -8.75 -2.79
CA ALA A 118 2.80 -7.53 -2.41
C ALA A 118 1.37 -7.44 -2.97
N ARG A 119 0.86 -8.55 -3.48
CA ARG A 119 -0.51 -8.68 -3.97
C ARG A 119 -1.26 -9.72 -3.15
N THR A 120 -2.50 -9.42 -2.84
CA THR A 120 -3.39 -10.27 -2.07
C THR A 120 -4.63 -10.58 -2.91
N SER A 121 -5.17 -11.80 -2.77
CA SER A 121 -6.48 -12.14 -3.34
C SER A 121 -7.57 -11.83 -2.33
N ASP A 122 -8.66 -11.21 -2.78
CA ASP A 122 -9.85 -11.02 -1.96
C ASP A 122 -10.73 -12.27 -2.04
N PHE A 123 -10.83 -13.01 -0.96
CA PHE A 123 -11.65 -14.22 -0.88
C PHE A 123 -13.11 -13.93 -0.47
N GLY A 124 -13.48 -12.66 -0.32
CA GLY A 124 -14.82 -12.27 0.08
C GLY A 124 -15.12 -12.51 1.56
N TYR A 125 -14.11 -12.66 2.39
CA TYR A 125 -14.32 -12.75 3.84
C TYR A 125 -14.91 -11.46 4.38
N THR A 126 -15.88 -11.61 5.27
CA THR A 126 -16.47 -10.52 6.04
C THR A 126 -16.12 -10.69 7.50
N TYR A 127 -16.28 -9.65 8.28
CA TYR A 127 -16.28 -9.81 9.73
C TYR A 127 -17.46 -10.70 10.13
N ALA A 128 -17.23 -11.59 11.11
CA ALA A 128 -18.28 -12.48 11.58
C ALA A 128 -19.48 -11.68 12.09
N GLU A 129 -20.70 -12.20 11.89
CA GLU A 129 -21.91 -11.62 12.47
C GLU A 129 -21.72 -11.41 13.98
N GLY A 130 -22.10 -10.22 14.48
CA GLY A 130 -21.91 -9.85 15.87
C GLY A 130 -20.48 -9.44 16.25
N THR A 131 -19.55 -9.31 15.32
CA THR A 131 -18.20 -8.79 15.57
C THR A 131 -18.04 -7.37 15.00
N PRO A 132 -17.51 -6.44 15.80
CA PRO A 132 -17.30 -6.56 17.23
C PRO A 132 -18.65 -6.45 17.99
N ASN A 133 -19.00 -7.49 18.72
CA ASN A 133 -20.15 -7.43 19.61
C ASN A 133 -19.73 -6.74 20.92
N ALA A 134 -19.50 -5.47 20.83
CA ALA A 134 -19.02 -4.65 21.93
C ALA A 134 -20.04 -3.57 22.26
N ASP A 135 -21.31 -3.95 22.40
CA ASP A 135 -22.36 -3.04 22.81
C ASP A 135 -21.92 -2.26 24.05
N GLY A 136 -21.74 -0.97 23.87
CA GLY A 136 -21.33 -0.04 24.91
C GLY A 136 -19.83 0.15 25.16
N LEU A 137 -18.92 -0.57 24.46
CA LEU A 137 -17.47 -0.41 24.67
C LEU A 137 -16.76 0.24 23.49
N ILE A 138 -17.11 -0.15 22.26
CA ILE A 138 -16.51 0.39 21.02
C ILE A 138 -17.62 0.50 19.98
N LEU A 139 -17.26 0.80 18.75
CA LEU A 139 -18.19 0.81 17.61
C LEU A 139 -19.02 -0.47 17.57
N GLY A 140 -20.33 -0.36 17.82
CA GLY A 140 -21.27 -1.46 17.77
C GLY A 140 -21.54 -1.93 16.33
N GLN A 141 -22.41 -2.96 16.20
CA GLN A 141 -22.76 -3.57 14.90
C GLN A 141 -23.28 -2.54 13.87
N ALA A 142 -24.10 -1.59 14.30
CA ALA A 142 -24.68 -0.58 13.41
C ALA A 142 -23.60 0.32 12.79
N GLN A 143 -22.58 0.69 13.55
CA GLN A 143 -21.47 1.50 13.06
C GLN A 143 -20.56 0.69 12.11
N ALA A 144 -20.29 -0.58 12.41
CA ALA A 144 -19.57 -1.48 11.55
C ALA A 144 -20.29 -1.68 10.20
N ASP A 145 -21.60 -1.90 10.24
CA ASP A 145 -22.43 -2.02 9.06
C ASP A 145 -22.44 -0.75 8.21
N ALA A 146 -22.53 0.41 8.83
CA ALA A 146 -22.48 1.69 8.13
C ALA A 146 -21.12 1.91 7.45
N TYR A 147 -20.04 1.57 8.14
CA TYR A 147 -18.68 1.64 7.59
C TYR A 147 -18.51 0.68 6.40
N GLU A 148 -18.98 -0.55 6.49
CA GLU A 148 -18.85 -1.53 5.41
C GLU A 148 -19.72 -1.17 4.18
N ARG A 149 -20.90 -0.58 4.39
CA ARG A 149 -21.80 -0.17 3.31
C ARG A 149 -21.37 1.09 2.58
N ALA A 150 -20.51 1.90 3.19
CA ALA A 150 -20.02 3.11 2.55
C ALA A 150 -19.13 2.77 1.34
N ALA A 151 -19.20 3.58 0.29
CA ALA A 151 -18.41 3.39 -0.93
C ALA A 151 -16.91 3.35 -0.62
N ASN A 152 -16.21 2.42 -1.26
CA ASN A 152 -14.76 2.32 -1.23
C ASN A 152 -14.14 3.25 -2.27
N TYR A 153 -13.01 3.87 -1.94
CA TYR A 153 -12.33 4.83 -2.80
C TYR A 153 -11.67 4.21 -4.04
N GLU A 154 -11.27 2.93 -4.00
CA GLU A 154 -10.67 2.23 -5.13
C GLU A 154 -11.72 1.77 -6.14
N TYR A 155 -12.91 1.42 -5.65
CA TYR A 155 -13.97 0.81 -6.45
C TYR A 155 -15.16 1.75 -6.70
N GLY A 156 -15.31 2.79 -5.88
CA GLY A 156 -16.42 3.75 -5.96
C GLY A 156 -17.79 3.20 -5.53
N LYS A 157 -17.84 1.97 -5.00
CA LYS A 157 -19.03 1.26 -4.54
C LYS A 157 -18.73 0.55 -3.21
N PRO A 158 -19.75 0.14 -2.44
CA PRO A 158 -19.53 -0.80 -1.35
C PRO A 158 -18.91 -2.11 -1.85
N TRP A 159 -17.99 -2.68 -1.08
CA TRP A 159 -17.43 -3.98 -1.41
C TRP A 159 -18.52 -5.05 -1.34
N PRO A 160 -18.78 -5.82 -2.41
CA PRO A 160 -19.73 -6.92 -2.32
C PRO A 160 -19.17 -8.01 -1.39
N ARG A 161 -20.04 -8.49 -0.50
CA ARG A 161 -19.68 -9.51 0.50
C ARG A 161 -20.38 -10.85 0.24
N LYS A 162 -21.31 -10.90 -0.69
CA LYS A 162 -22.09 -12.09 -1.04
C LYS A 162 -22.14 -12.27 -2.56
N GLY A 163 -22.16 -13.51 -2.99
CA GLY A 163 -22.24 -13.86 -4.41
C GLY A 163 -20.89 -13.82 -5.14
N TYR A 164 -20.94 -13.99 -6.46
CA TYR A 164 -19.79 -13.90 -7.35
C TYR A 164 -19.79 -12.54 -8.01
N GLY A 165 -18.79 -11.72 -7.69
CA GLY A 165 -18.73 -10.39 -8.27
C GLY A 165 -17.45 -9.66 -7.89
N SER A 166 -17.05 -8.74 -8.75
CA SER A 166 -15.97 -7.81 -8.48
C SER A 166 -16.33 -6.93 -7.26
N PRO A 167 -15.39 -6.71 -6.33
CA PRO A 167 -13.99 -7.10 -6.38
C PRO A 167 -13.68 -8.42 -5.65
N MET A 168 -14.71 -9.17 -5.25
CA MET A 168 -14.53 -10.45 -4.59
C MET A 168 -13.82 -11.43 -5.54
N GLY A 169 -12.77 -12.11 -5.02
CA GLY A 169 -11.91 -12.96 -5.82
C GLY A 169 -10.80 -12.23 -6.59
N ASN A 170 -10.87 -10.91 -6.67
CA ASN A 170 -9.92 -10.10 -7.40
C ASN A 170 -8.58 -9.96 -6.69
N ALA A 171 -7.53 -9.67 -7.47
CA ALA A 171 -6.23 -9.30 -6.91
C ALA A 171 -6.28 -7.87 -6.39
N ARG A 172 -5.72 -7.65 -5.20
CA ARG A 172 -5.60 -6.33 -4.57
C ARG A 172 -4.18 -6.00 -4.20
N LYS A 173 -3.86 -4.73 -4.09
CA LYS A 173 -2.53 -4.24 -3.70
C LYS A 173 -2.59 -2.78 -3.26
N CYS A 174 -1.54 -2.31 -2.59
CA CYS A 174 -1.35 -0.89 -2.31
C CYS A 174 -1.27 -0.07 -3.61
N HIS A 175 -1.99 1.05 -3.66
CA HIS A 175 -2.02 2.03 -4.77
C HIS A 175 -1.54 3.42 -4.32
N PHE A 176 -0.72 3.52 -3.28
CA PHE A 176 -0.23 4.77 -2.68
C PHE A 176 -1.34 5.72 -2.19
N CYS A 177 -2.53 5.18 -1.85
CA CYS A 177 -3.69 5.97 -1.44
C CYS A 177 -4.01 7.11 -2.42
N GLN A 178 -4.15 6.81 -3.71
CA GLN A 178 -4.37 7.81 -4.77
C GLN A 178 -5.53 8.76 -4.48
N HIS A 179 -6.61 8.26 -3.89
CA HIS A 179 -7.74 9.09 -3.49
C HIS A 179 -7.33 10.21 -2.54
N ARG A 180 -6.38 9.94 -1.63
CA ARG A 180 -5.82 10.96 -0.74
C ARG A 180 -4.90 11.92 -1.48
N LEU A 181 -4.04 11.41 -2.36
CA LEU A 181 -3.15 12.23 -3.17
C LEU A 181 -3.94 13.24 -4.02
N LYS A 182 -5.04 12.79 -4.65
CA LYS A 182 -5.94 13.65 -5.42
C LYS A 182 -6.61 14.75 -4.57
N GLN A 183 -6.72 14.54 -3.28
CA GLN A 183 -7.24 15.51 -2.31
C GLN A 183 -6.13 16.36 -1.64
N GLY A 184 -4.89 16.22 -2.09
CA GLY A 184 -3.76 16.95 -1.50
C GLY A 184 -3.30 16.42 -0.14
N MET A 185 -3.63 15.16 0.18
CA MET A 185 -3.25 14.50 1.43
C MET A 185 -2.19 13.43 1.19
N LEU A 186 -1.26 13.27 2.12
CA LEU A 186 -0.29 12.17 2.11
C LEU A 186 -0.99 10.82 2.31
N PRO A 187 -0.38 9.70 1.82
CA PRO A 187 -0.89 8.36 2.10
C PRO A 187 -1.07 8.13 3.60
N GLU A 188 -2.14 7.43 3.99
CA GLU A 188 -2.50 7.28 5.41
C GLU A 188 -1.40 6.61 6.23
N CYS A 189 -0.71 5.62 5.68
CA CYS A 189 0.41 4.98 6.35
C CYS A 189 1.62 5.91 6.59
N VAL A 190 1.68 7.06 5.93
CA VAL A 190 2.70 8.09 6.15
C VAL A 190 2.28 9.00 7.30
N THR A 191 1.02 9.46 7.28
CA THR A 191 0.48 10.38 8.29
C THR A 191 0.38 9.73 9.67
N THR A 192 0.03 8.45 9.73
CA THR A 192 -0.11 7.68 10.97
C THR A 192 1.21 7.19 11.56
N CYS A 193 2.33 7.28 10.82
CA CYS A 193 3.61 6.73 11.28
C CYS A 193 4.16 7.49 12.50
N ILE A 194 4.04 6.90 13.69
CA ILE A 194 4.45 7.51 14.96
C ILE A 194 5.97 7.78 15.03
N GLY A 195 6.78 6.86 14.47
CA GLY A 195 8.24 6.99 14.40
C GLY A 195 8.71 7.86 13.22
N ARG A 196 7.80 8.41 12.41
CA ARG A 196 8.13 9.14 11.17
C ARG A 196 9.13 8.38 10.28
N ALA A 197 9.05 7.05 10.32
CA ALA A 197 9.89 6.16 9.53
C ALA A 197 9.51 6.15 8.05
N THR A 198 8.26 6.48 7.70
CA THR A 198 7.76 6.46 6.33
C THR A 198 7.65 7.87 5.77
N LEU A 199 8.27 8.10 4.63
CA LEU A 199 8.24 9.35 3.89
C LEU A 199 7.71 9.11 2.48
N PHE A 200 7.08 10.13 1.90
CA PHE A 200 6.48 10.04 0.57
C PHE A 200 6.60 11.37 -0.16
N GLY A 201 6.79 11.33 -1.48
CA GLY A 201 6.87 12.54 -2.29
C GLY A 201 7.24 12.27 -3.74
N ASP A 202 7.48 13.35 -4.47
CA ASP A 202 7.89 13.34 -5.87
C ASP A 202 9.42 13.35 -5.97
N ALA A 203 10.01 12.29 -6.53
CA ALA A 203 11.45 12.20 -6.75
C ALA A 203 11.96 13.07 -7.93
N ASN A 204 11.05 13.59 -8.77
CA ASN A 204 11.37 14.56 -9.83
C ASN A 204 11.37 16.01 -9.30
N ASP A 205 11.07 16.24 -8.03
CA ASP A 205 11.28 17.52 -7.36
C ASP A 205 12.58 17.45 -6.56
N PRO A 206 13.68 18.11 -7.01
CA PRO A 206 14.98 18.03 -6.35
C PRO A 206 14.96 18.56 -4.91
N ASP A 207 14.02 19.45 -4.59
CA ASP A 207 13.85 20.05 -3.28
C ASP A 207 12.98 19.20 -2.34
N SER A 208 12.41 18.09 -2.85
CA SER A 208 11.63 17.19 -2.02
C SER A 208 12.52 16.38 -1.07
N VAL A 209 12.00 16.13 0.12
CA VAL A 209 12.69 15.31 1.13
C VAL A 209 13.06 13.92 0.56
N VAL A 210 12.17 13.31 -0.21
CA VAL A 210 12.43 11.97 -0.77
C VAL A 210 13.52 11.99 -1.84
N ALA A 211 13.59 13.05 -2.69
CA ALA A 211 14.64 13.19 -3.71
C ALA A 211 16.03 13.36 -3.11
N GLN A 212 16.12 13.95 -1.92
CA GLN A 212 17.36 14.06 -1.17
C GLN A 212 17.75 12.72 -0.52
N LEU A 213 16.78 12.06 0.10
CA LEU A 213 17.02 10.81 0.84
C LEU A 213 17.44 9.65 -0.06
N ILE A 214 16.84 9.50 -1.25
CA ILE A 214 17.19 8.40 -2.18
C ILE A 214 18.62 8.46 -2.71
N LYS A 215 19.34 9.56 -2.48
CA LYS A 215 20.76 9.73 -2.86
C LYS A 215 21.73 9.29 -1.78
N LEU A 216 21.25 8.97 -0.59
CA LEU A 216 22.11 8.56 0.52
C LEU A 216 22.75 7.19 0.24
N PRO A 217 23.99 6.96 0.67
CA PRO A 217 24.73 5.73 0.37
C PRO A 217 24.16 4.48 1.05
N ASN A 218 23.40 4.66 2.13
CA ASN A 218 22.77 3.58 2.87
C ASN A 218 21.30 3.37 2.49
N VAL A 219 20.92 3.75 1.27
CA VAL A 219 19.58 3.51 0.72
C VAL A 219 19.61 2.36 -0.25
N ILE A 220 18.71 1.41 -0.06
CA ILE A 220 18.58 0.22 -0.89
C ILE A 220 17.17 0.08 -1.46
N ARG A 221 17.04 -0.69 -2.52
CA ARG A 221 15.77 -1.22 -3.02
C ARG A 221 15.76 -2.74 -2.84
N LEU A 222 14.62 -3.29 -2.43
CA LEU A 222 14.51 -4.75 -2.29
C LEU A 222 14.59 -5.43 -3.65
N LYS A 223 15.36 -6.52 -3.74
CA LYS A 223 15.50 -7.37 -4.96
C LYS A 223 15.81 -6.56 -6.22
N GLU A 224 16.73 -5.63 -6.11
CA GLU A 224 17.11 -4.73 -7.20
C GLU A 224 17.67 -5.49 -8.41
N GLU A 225 18.31 -6.63 -8.16
CA GLU A 225 18.86 -7.56 -9.14
C GLU A 225 17.81 -8.09 -10.13
N LEU A 226 16.52 -8.08 -9.76
CA LEU A 226 15.44 -8.51 -10.65
C LEU A 226 15.05 -7.47 -11.71
N GLY A 227 15.65 -6.29 -11.68
CA GLY A 227 15.44 -5.24 -12.68
C GLY A 227 14.05 -4.63 -12.74
N THR A 228 13.21 -4.87 -11.73
CA THR A 228 11.82 -4.36 -11.68
C THR A 228 11.74 -2.87 -11.36
N ARG A 229 12.84 -2.26 -10.92
CA ARG A 229 12.96 -0.84 -10.53
C ARG A 229 11.90 -0.40 -9.51
N PRO A 230 11.97 -0.88 -8.25
CA PRO A 230 11.07 -0.44 -7.18
C PRO A 230 11.08 1.08 -6.97
N ARG A 231 9.91 1.63 -6.64
CA ARG A 231 9.75 3.03 -6.18
C ARG A 231 9.63 3.15 -4.66
N VAL A 232 9.79 2.04 -3.95
CA VAL A 232 9.92 2.01 -2.49
C VAL A 232 11.37 1.77 -2.15
N TYR A 233 11.95 2.68 -1.38
CA TYR A 233 13.34 2.70 -0.95
C TYR A 233 13.42 2.47 0.55
N TYR A 234 14.50 1.88 1.00
CA TYR A 234 14.74 1.59 2.40
C TYR A 234 16.07 2.20 2.85
N ILE A 235 16.06 2.96 3.94
CA ILE A 235 17.28 3.41 4.63
C ILE A 235 17.62 2.34 5.67
N VAL A 236 18.81 1.78 5.56
CA VAL A 236 19.36 0.72 6.44
C VAL A 236 20.46 1.23 7.34
#